data_ded996834a78e1110affe060a9ec8e8b
#
_entry.id   ded996834a78e1110affe060a9ec8e8b
#
_cell.length_a   1.000
_cell.length_b   1.000
_cell.length_c   1.000
_cell.angle_alpha   90.00
_cell.angle_beta   90.00
_cell.angle_gamma   90.00
#
_symmetry.space_group_name_H-M   'P 1'
#
loop_
_entity.id
_entity.type
_entity.pdbx_description
1 polymer ?
#
loop_
_entity_poly.entity_id
_entity_poly.type
_entity_poly.pdbx_seq_one_letter_code
_entity_poly.pdbx_strand_id
1 'polypeptide(L)'
;MKYAAESPAEKTRSKSVLRESVEAIVIAVLLALFIRAFVVQAFKIPSGSMKNTLLIGDHILVNKFIYGIKVPFTNKELVHFKNPKRGDIVVFQYPVDPTKDFIKRVIGVPGDTVEIKEKRVYVNNQLLDEPYTVHSDSRILPAAASPRDNLAPFIVPPNDLFVMGDNRDESYDSRFWKFVDMNDLRGEAFIIYWSWNSDGELSVSPTDGFVRWNRMGKILN
;
A
#
# COMPACT_ATOMS: atom_id res chain seq x y z
N MET A 1 -33.92 63.09 -36.20
CA MET A 1 -32.54 62.72 -36.09
C MET A 1 -32.38 62.01 -34.71
N LYS A 2 -32.23 60.68 -34.74
CA LYS A 2 -31.93 59.88 -33.49
C LYS A 2 -30.48 59.50 -33.58
N TYR A 3 -29.68 59.96 -32.62
CA TYR A 3 -28.30 59.50 -32.42
C TYR A 3 -28.35 58.16 -31.72
N ALA A 4 -27.89 57.14 -32.40
CA ALA A 4 -27.60 55.84 -31.76
C ALA A 4 -26.25 55.95 -31.04
N ALA A 5 -26.26 55.73 -29.72
CA ALA A 5 -25.05 55.62 -28.94
C ALA A 5 -24.40 54.25 -29.19
N GLU A 6 -23.22 54.22 -29.77
CA GLU A 6 -22.40 53.02 -29.89
C GLU A 6 -21.88 52.63 -28.48
N SER A 7 -22.21 51.43 -28.10
CA SER A 7 -21.66 50.78 -26.88
C SER A 7 -20.16 50.54 -27.06
N PRO A 8 -19.28 50.86 -26.07
CA PRO A 8 -17.86 50.59 -26.19
C PRO A 8 -17.62 49.08 -26.15
N ALA A 9 -17.07 48.54 -27.23
CA ALA A 9 -16.62 47.15 -27.32
C ALA A 9 -15.56 46.90 -26.25
N GLU A 10 -15.87 46.00 -25.34
CA GLU A 10 -14.99 45.50 -24.28
C GLU A 10 -13.82 44.78 -24.94
N LYS A 11 -12.63 45.39 -24.95
CA LYS A 11 -11.38 44.80 -25.42
C LYS A 11 -10.99 43.72 -24.46
N THR A 12 -11.40 42.48 -24.68
CA THR A 12 -10.82 41.29 -24.07
C THR A 12 -9.36 41.25 -24.45
N ARG A 13 -8.47 41.59 -23.49
CA ARG A 13 -7.02 41.43 -23.64
C ARG A 13 -6.74 39.93 -23.81
N SER A 14 -6.48 39.49 -25.05
CA SER A 14 -5.97 38.14 -25.30
C SER A 14 -4.63 38.01 -24.60
N LYS A 15 -4.54 37.08 -23.64
CA LYS A 15 -3.28 36.70 -23.02
C LYS A 15 -2.38 36.14 -24.14
N SER A 16 -1.07 36.44 -24.10
CA SER A 16 -0.17 35.84 -25.10
C SER A 16 -0.15 34.31 -24.89
N VAL A 17 -0.10 33.53 -25.95
CA VAL A 17 -0.05 32.06 -25.93
C VAL A 17 1.06 31.54 -24.99
N LEU A 18 2.20 32.24 -24.98
CA LEU A 18 3.31 31.93 -24.06
C LEU A 18 2.91 32.06 -22.58
N ARG A 19 2.19 33.13 -22.23
CA ARG A 19 1.73 33.35 -20.86
C ARG A 19 0.72 32.26 -20.41
N GLU A 20 -0.22 31.93 -21.30
CA GLU A 20 -1.20 30.85 -21.03
C GLU A 20 -0.51 29.50 -20.86
N SER A 21 0.49 29.19 -21.69
CA SER A 21 1.27 27.96 -21.57
C SER A 21 2.07 27.90 -20.24
N VAL A 22 2.69 29.01 -19.85
CA VAL A 22 3.42 29.10 -18.58
C VAL A 22 2.48 28.97 -17.37
N GLU A 23 1.33 29.66 -17.38
CA GLU A 23 0.30 29.54 -16.33
C GLU A 23 -0.19 28.07 -16.22
N ALA A 24 -0.47 27.40 -17.33
CA ALA A 24 -0.90 26.00 -17.36
C ALA A 24 0.17 25.05 -16.80
N ILE A 25 1.43 25.24 -17.18
CA ILE A 25 2.55 24.43 -16.68
C ILE A 25 2.72 24.63 -15.16
N VAL A 26 2.68 25.87 -14.69
CA VAL A 26 2.80 26.17 -13.24
C VAL A 26 1.67 25.51 -12.45
N ILE A 27 0.42 25.63 -12.93
CA ILE A 27 -0.72 24.99 -12.28
C ILE A 27 -0.56 23.46 -12.28
N ALA A 28 -0.15 22.86 -13.41
CA ALA A 28 0.07 21.42 -13.51
C ALA A 28 1.16 20.94 -12.55
N VAL A 29 2.28 21.66 -12.43
CA VAL A 29 3.36 21.35 -11.51
C VAL A 29 2.90 21.47 -10.05
N LEU A 30 2.20 22.54 -9.69
CA LEU A 30 1.66 22.71 -8.34
C LEU A 30 0.67 21.61 -7.98
N LEU A 31 -0.22 21.23 -8.91
CA LEU A 31 -1.18 20.14 -8.73
C LEU A 31 -0.45 18.79 -8.56
N ALA A 32 0.55 18.52 -9.42
CA ALA A 32 1.35 17.30 -9.32
C ALA A 32 2.11 17.22 -7.99
N LEU A 33 2.69 18.32 -7.53
CA LEU A 33 3.36 18.39 -6.22
C LEU A 33 2.37 18.20 -5.07
N PHE A 34 1.17 18.78 -5.16
CA PHE A 34 0.11 18.57 -4.17
C PHE A 34 -0.31 17.09 -4.12
N ILE A 35 -0.59 16.49 -5.28
CA ILE A 35 -0.95 15.06 -5.36
C ILE A 35 0.16 14.19 -4.77
N ARG A 36 1.41 14.42 -5.14
CA ARG A 36 2.57 13.68 -4.61
C ARG A 36 2.76 13.87 -3.11
N ALA A 37 2.57 15.08 -2.60
CA ALA A 37 2.77 15.38 -1.17
C ALA A 37 1.67 14.77 -0.31
N PHE A 38 0.42 14.80 -0.78
CA PHE A 38 -0.74 14.53 0.06
C PHE A 38 -1.53 13.28 -0.35
N VAL A 39 -1.64 12.93 -1.63
CA VAL A 39 -2.58 11.89 -2.09
C VAL A 39 -1.91 10.53 -2.24
N VAL A 40 -0.79 10.47 -2.94
CA VAL A 40 -0.17 9.20 -3.35
C VAL A 40 1.31 9.19 -3.03
N GLN A 41 1.78 8.09 -2.45
CA GLN A 41 3.20 7.85 -2.23
C GLN A 41 3.67 6.62 -3.03
N ALA A 42 4.79 6.78 -3.72
CA ALA A 42 5.45 5.68 -4.42
C ALA A 42 6.41 4.95 -3.48
N PHE A 43 6.38 3.62 -3.52
CA PHE A 43 7.31 2.75 -2.82
C PHE A 43 7.92 1.74 -3.78
N LYS A 44 9.19 1.39 -3.54
CA LYS A 44 9.88 0.28 -4.20
C LYS A 44 9.85 -0.92 -3.27
N ILE A 45 9.60 -2.10 -3.80
CA ILE A 45 9.59 -3.35 -3.04
C ILE A 45 11.01 -3.91 -2.96
N PRO A 46 11.61 -3.93 -1.75
CA PRO A 46 13.00 -4.35 -1.58
C PRO A 46 13.13 -5.82 -1.16
N SER A 47 12.05 -6.49 -0.77
CA SER A 47 12.09 -7.84 -0.18
C SER A 47 11.01 -8.76 -0.72
N GLY A 48 11.24 -10.07 -0.63
CA GLY A 48 10.34 -11.10 -1.14
C GLY A 48 9.21 -11.52 -0.18
N SER A 49 8.98 -10.81 0.93
CA SER A 49 8.00 -11.23 1.94
C SER A 49 6.54 -11.21 1.46
N MET A 50 6.25 -10.53 0.36
CA MET A 50 4.95 -10.48 -0.31
C MET A 50 4.99 -11.21 -1.68
N LYS A 51 5.96 -12.12 -1.88
CA LYS A 51 6.19 -12.84 -3.14
C LYS A 51 4.93 -13.52 -3.63
N ASN A 52 4.76 -13.55 -4.90
CA ASN A 52 3.66 -13.74 -5.82
C ASN A 52 2.76 -12.50 -5.96
N THR A 53 2.34 -11.85 -4.90
CA THR A 53 1.58 -10.60 -4.99
C THR A 53 2.48 -9.44 -5.39
N LEU A 54 3.57 -9.25 -4.66
CA LEU A 54 4.60 -8.24 -4.95
C LEU A 54 5.96 -8.91 -5.10
N LEU A 55 6.69 -8.54 -6.15
CA LEU A 55 8.05 -9.02 -6.40
C LEU A 55 9.07 -7.94 -6.09
N ILE A 56 10.30 -8.34 -5.75
CA ILE A 56 11.42 -7.41 -5.62
C ILE A 56 11.58 -6.65 -6.93
N GLY A 57 11.70 -5.31 -6.86
CA GLY A 57 11.75 -4.44 -8.04
C GLY A 57 10.40 -3.95 -8.56
N ASP A 58 9.29 -4.36 -7.95
CA ASP A 58 8.00 -3.70 -8.16
C ASP A 58 8.01 -2.30 -7.54
N HIS A 59 7.39 -1.37 -8.22
CA HIS A 59 7.11 -0.02 -7.75
C HIS A 59 5.60 0.15 -7.64
N ILE A 60 5.14 0.44 -6.45
CA ILE A 60 3.72 0.53 -6.10
C ILE A 60 3.32 1.95 -5.76
N LEU A 61 2.04 2.25 -5.96
CA LEU A 61 1.41 3.46 -5.42
C LEU A 61 0.57 3.11 -4.20
N VAL A 62 0.71 3.95 -3.20
CA VAL A 62 0.02 3.85 -1.89
C VAL A 62 -0.88 5.06 -1.72
N ASN A 63 -2.16 4.82 -1.46
CA ASN A 63 -3.12 5.86 -1.14
C ASN A 63 -3.01 6.23 0.34
N LYS A 64 -2.52 7.43 0.61
CA LYS A 64 -2.27 7.93 1.97
C LYS A 64 -3.55 8.33 2.71
N PHE A 65 -4.58 8.72 1.97
CA PHE A 65 -5.82 9.24 2.55
C PHE A 65 -6.90 8.19 2.77
N ILE A 66 -6.70 6.97 2.28
CA ILE A 66 -7.78 5.98 2.29
C ILE A 66 -8.33 5.73 3.70
N TYR A 67 -7.48 5.83 4.71
CA TYR A 67 -7.85 5.61 6.11
C TYR A 67 -8.14 6.91 6.87
N GLY A 68 -7.67 8.07 6.38
CA GLY A 68 -7.92 9.35 7.03
C GLY A 68 -6.81 10.38 6.74
N ILE A 69 -7.02 11.61 7.21
CA ILE A 69 -6.04 12.68 7.12
C ILE A 69 -5.41 12.87 8.49
N LYS A 70 -4.09 12.68 8.57
CA LYS A 70 -3.32 12.93 9.78
C LYS A 70 -2.64 14.29 9.70
N VAL A 71 -2.59 15.00 10.83
CA VAL A 71 -1.85 16.27 10.92
C VAL A 71 -0.35 15.98 10.82
N PRO A 72 0.38 16.62 9.88
CA PRO A 72 1.83 16.48 9.81
C PRO A 72 2.48 16.77 11.18
N PHE A 73 3.49 15.96 11.53
CA PHE A 73 4.24 16.04 12.79
C PHE A 73 3.46 15.79 14.09
N THR A 74 2.19 15.38 13.99
CA THR A 74 1.38 14.93 15.13
C THR A 74 0.69 13.64 14.76
N ASN A 75 0.43 12.75 15.72
CA ASN A 75 -0.35 11.52 15.45
C ASN A 75 -1.87 11.79 15.51
N LYS A 76 -2.30 13.05 15.46
CA LYS A 76 -3.71 13.39 15.50
C LYS A 76 -4.34 13.22 14.13
N GLU A 77 -5.38 12.40 14.08
CA GLU A 77 -6.26 12.26 12.93
C GLU A 77 -7.23 13.43 12.86
N LEU A 78 -7.27 14.14 11.72
CA LEU A 78 -8.23 15.22 11.46
C LEU A 78 -9.56 14.69 10.96
N VAL A 79 -9.50 13.71 10.08
CA VAL A 79 -10.68 13.13 9.43
C VAL A 79 -10.42 11.65 9.24
N HIS A 80 -11.36 10.83 9.66
CA HIS A 80 -11.39 9.39 9.42
C HIS A 80 -12.31 9.07 8.24
N PHE A 81 -11.85 8.27 7.27
CA PHE A 81 -12.64 7.90 6.10
C PHE A 81 -13.06 6.43 6.12
N LYS A 82 -12.12 5.52 6.34
CA LYS A 82 -12.32 4.08 6.20
C LYS A 82 -11.39 3.35 7.19
N ASN A 83 -11.89 2.28 7.78
CA ASN A 83 -11.04 1.35 8.53
C ASN A 83 -10.37 0.36 7.57
N PRO A 84 -9.13 -0.06 7.86
CA PRO A 84 -8.52 -1.18 7.17
C PRO A 84 -9.40 -2.43 7.25
N LYS A 85 -9.45 -3.18 6.16
CA LYS A 85 -10.22 -4.43 6.09
C LYS A 85 -9.27 -5.60 5.94
N ARG A 86 -9.75 -6.78 6.30
CA ARG A 86 -9.06 -8.04 6.01
C ARG A 86 -8.86 -8.16 4.51
N GLY A 87 -7.63 -8.50 4.11
CA GLY A 87 -7.22 -8.57 2.71
C GLY A 87 -6.49 -7.31 2.21
N ASP A 88 -6.71 -6.13 2.80
CA ASP A 88 -6.02 -4.90 2.39
C ASP A 88 -4.49 -5.08 2.50
N ILE A 89 -3.75 -4.60 1.48
CA ILE A 89 -2.29 -4.56 1.52
C ILE A 89 -1.86 -3.20 2.03
N VAL A 90 -1.30 -3.15 3.23
CA VAL A 90 -0.98 -1.91 3.94
C VAL A 90 0.51 -1.67 4.03
N VAL A 91 0.91 -0.40 3.88
CA VAL A 91 2.25 0.10 4.21
C VAL A 91 2.16 0.80 5.56
N PHE A 92 3.10 0.51 6.44
CA PHE A 92 3.11 1.01 7.81
C PHE A 92 4.54 1.16 8.35
N GLN A 93 4.71 1.98 9.38
CA GLN A 93 5.96 2.05 10.13
C GLN A 93 6.17 0.74 10.89
N TYR A 94 7.37 0.18 10.78
CA TYR A 94 7.70 -1.05 11.49
C TYR A 94 7.74 -0.81 13.01
N PRO A 95 6.94 -1.54 13.82
CA PRO A 95 6.77 -1.22 15.25
C PRO A 95 8.05 -1.30 16.09
N VAL A 96 9.02 -2.14 15.66
CA VAL A 96 10.29 -2.32 16.38
C VAL A 96 11.35 -1.29 15.96
N ASP A 97 11.27 -0.81 14.70
CA ASP A 97 12.16 0.21 14.16
C ASP A 97 11.38 1.18 13.26
N PRO A 98 10.83 2.28 13.83
CA PRO A 98 9.99 3.23 13.10
C PRO A 98 10.69 4.00 11.97
N THR A 99 12.00 3.81 11.79
CA THR A 99 12.73 4.39 10.64
C THR A 99 12.48 3.62 9.35
N LYS A 100 11.86 2.44 9.43
CA LYS A 100 11.59 1.55 8.30
C LYS A 100 10.09 1.45 8.05
N ASP A 101 9.71 1.47 6.79
CA ASP A 101 8.36 1.15 6.36
C ASP A 101 8.31 -0.32 5.89
N PHE A 102 7.28 -1.05 6.34
CA PHE A 102 6.99 -2.42 5.94
C PHE A 102 5.69 -2.47 5.14
N ILE A 103 5.56 -3.52 4.33
CA ILE A 103 4.34 -3.81 3.59
C ILE A 103 3.89 -5.23 3.91
N LYS A 104 2.62 -5.41 4.30
CA LYS A 104 2.01 -6.69 4.63
C LYS A 104 0.52 -6.68 4.28
N ARG A 105 -0.10 -7.84 4.31
CA ARG A 105 -1.55 -8.01 4.18
C ARG A 105 -2.23 -8.05 5.54
N VAL A 106 -3.35 -7.35 5.67
CA VAL A 106 -4.21 -7.40 6.88
C VAL A 106 -4.89 -8.75 6.94
N ILE A 107 -4.67 -9.46 8.03
CA ILE A 107 -5.27 -10.78 8.33
C ILE A 107 -6.34 -10.67 9.40
N GLY A 108 -6.08 -9.91 10.44
CA GLY A 108 -7.02 -9.66 11.53
C GLY A 108 -7.20 -8.17 11.79
N VAL A 109 -8.44 -7.76 12.02
CA VAL A 109 -8.84 -6.40 12.41
C VAL A 109 -9.28 -6.39 13.88
N PRO A 110 -9.42 -5.22 14.54
CA PRO A 110 -9.82 -5.14 15.94
C PRO A 110 -11.01 -6.04 16.29
N GLY A 111 -10.85 -6.84 17.35
CA GLY A 111 -11.88 -7.76 17.84
C GLY A 111 -11.88 -9.13 17.16
N ASP A 112 -11.15 -9.32 16.06
CA ASP A 112 -11.02 -10.66 15.46
C ASP A 112 -10.23 -11.60 16.38
N THR A 113 -10.66 -12.85 16.46
CA THR A 113 -9.86 -13.94 17.04
C THR A 113 -9.08 -14.61 15.93
N VAL A 114 -7.76 -14.55 16.00
CA VAL A 114 -6.86 -15.16 15.01
C VAL A 114 -6.15 -16.36 15.61
N GLU A 115 -6.06 -17.44 14.84
CA GLU A 115 -5.34 -18.66 15.20
C GLU A 115 -4.61 -19.21 13.98
N ILE A 116 -3.43 -19.81 14.17
CA ILE A 116 -2.70 -20.49 13.10
C ILE A 116 -2.46 -21.93 13.54
N LYS A 117 -2.93 -22.87 12.73
CA LYS A 117 -2.72 -24.31 12.91
C LYS A 117 -2.10 -24.89 11.65
N GLU A 118 -0.94 -25.45 11.76
CA GLU A 118 -0.27 -26.13 10.65
C GLU A 118 -0.26 -25.29 9.36
N LYS A 119 0.18 -24.02 9.47
CA LYS A 119 0.22 -23.00 8.41
C LYS A 119 -1.14 -22.48 7.94
N ARG A 120 -2.24 -23.03 8.42
CA ARG A 120 -3.59 -22.57 8.07
C ARG A 120 -4.05 -21.50 9.02
N VAL A 121 -4.53 -20.40 8.48
CA VAL A 121 -5.02 -19.27 9.25
C VAL A 121 -6.52 -19.37 9.47
N TYR A 122 -6.94 -19.25 10.71
CA TYR A 122 -8.34 -19.19 11.11
C TYR A 122 -8.64 -17.82 11.71
N VAL A 123 -9.74 -17.22 11.27
CA VAL A 123 -10.22 -15.96 11.84
C VAL A 123 -11.67 -16.18 12.28
N ASN A 124 -11.95 -15.88 13.55
CA ASN A 124 -13.27 -16.12 14.18
C ASN A 124 -13.73 -17.58 14.01
N ASN A 125 -12.81 -18.53 14.19
CA ASN A 125 -13.00 -19.98 14.01
C ASN A 125 -13.30 -20.43 12.55
N GLN A 126 -13.17 -19.55 11.57
CA GLN A 126 -13.37 -19.89 10.16
C GLN A 126 -12.02 -19.92 9.45
N LEU A 127 -11.78 -20.98 8.65
CA LEU A 127 -10.60 -21.06 7.80
C LEU A 127 -10.63 -19.90 6.80
N LEU A 128 -9.54 -19.13 6.75
CA LEU A 128 -9.39 -18.04 5.81
C LEU A 128 -9.04 -18.61 4.42
N ASP A 129 -9.75 -18.16 3.39
CA ASP A 129 -9.41 -18.45 2.00
C ASP A 129 -8.28 -17.51 1.54
N GLU A 130 -7.12 -18.09 1.21
CA GLU A 130 -5.90 -17.34 0.97
C GLU A 130 -5.19 -17.78 -0.33
N PRO A 131 -5.80 -17.56 -1.51
CA PRO A 131 -5.24 -18.01 -2.78
C PRO A 131 -3.93 -17.29 -3.16
N TYR A 132 -3.58 -16.22 -2.46
CA TYR A 132 -2.39 -15.41 -2.68
C TYR A 132 -1.15 -15.93 -1.94
N THR A 133 -1.30 -16.88 -1.02
CA THR A 133 -0.21 -17.33 -0.15
C THR A 133 0.77 -18.27 -0.85
N VAL A 134 2.03 -18.18 -0.40
CA VAL A 134 3.10 -19.07 -0.81
C VAL A 134 3.73 -19.72 0.40
N HIS A 135 3.91 -21.01 0.33
CA HIS A 135 4.65 -21.84 1.28
C HIS A 135 5.87 -22.43 0.57
N SER A 136 7.06 -21.92 0.87
CA SER A 136 8.32 -22.39 0.27
C SER A 136 8.93 -23.56 1.03
N ASP A 137 8.56 -23.75 2.31
CA ASP A 137 9.03 -24.83 3.18
C ASP A 137 7.89 -25.82 3.44
N SER A 138 8.08 -27.08 3.07
CA SER A 138 7.08 -28.15 3.34
C SER A 138 6.99 -28.57 4.82
N ARG A 139 7.99 -28.21 5.63
CA ARG A 139 8.00 -28.56 7.04
C ARG A 139 7.01 -27.70 7.82
N ILE A 140 6.40 -28.32 8.82
CA ILE A 140 5.58 -27.63 9.83
C ILE A 140 6.39 -27.50 11.11
N LEU A 141 6.69 -26.28 11.51
CA LEU A 141 7.43 -26.02 12.75
C LEU A 141 6.49 -26.06 13.96
N PRO A 142 6.86 -26.79 15.03
CA PRO A 142 6.07 -26.79 16.25
C PRO A 142 6.09 -25.38 16.91
N ALA A 143 5.03 -25.02 17.61
CA ALA A 143 4.88 -23.71 18.26
C ALA A 143 6.03 -23.40 19.24
N ALA A 144 6.60 -24.43 19.88
CA ALA A 144 7.76 -24.27 20.78
C ALA A 144 9.04 -23.84 20.06
N ALA A 145 9.16 -24.12 18.76
CA ALA A 145 10.33 -23.75 17.96
C ALA A 145 10.15 -22.40 17.26
N SER A 146 8.93 -22.12 16.76
CA SER A 146 8.63 -20.87 16.03
C SER A 146 7.13 -20.62 15.98
N PRO A 147 6.68 -19.37 16.07
CA PRO A 147 5.28 -18.99 15.87
C PRO A 147 4.88 -18.98 14.38
N ARG A 148 5.78 -19.32 13.46
CA ARG A 148 5.58 -19.25 12.00
C ARG A 148 4.36 -20.05 11.55
N ASP A 149 4.25 -21.30 11.99
CA ASP A 149 3.30 -22.28 11.48
C ASP A 149 2.19 -22.62 12.45
N ASN A 150 2.39 -22.30 13.74
CA ASN A 150 1.43 -22.57 14.80
C ASN A 150 1.41 -21.40 15.79
N LEU A 151 0.24 -20.78 15.96
CA LEU A 151 0.01 -19.69 16.89
C LEU A 151 -1.32 -19.90 17.60
N ALA A 152 -1.29 -19.92 18.94
CA ALA A 152 -2.48 -20.08 19.76
C ALA A 152 -3.49 -18.96 19.51
N PRO A 153 -4.79 -19.20 19.70
CA PRO A 153 -5.81 -18.18 19.49
C PRO A 153 -5.55 -16.94 20.36
N PHE A 154 -5.71 -15.77 19.73
CA PHE A 154 -5.62 -14.48 20.42
C PHE A 154 -6.62 -13.51 19.79
N ILE A 155 -7.00 -12.49 20.54
CA ILE A 155 -7.90 -11.42 20.07
C ILE A 155 -7.03 -10.24 19.64
N VAL A 156 -7.30 -9.70 18.46
CA VAL A 156 -6.66 -8.46 17.96
C VAL A 156 -7.14 -7.29 18.83
N PRO A 157 -6.23 -6.55 19.47
CA PRO A 157 -6.60 -5.44 20.33
C PRO A 157 -7.33 -4.32 19.59
N PRO A 158 -8.05 -3.43 20.32
CA PRO A 158 -8.58 -2.20 19.74
C PRO A 158 -7.48 -1.34 19.13
N ASN A 159 -7.76 -0.76 17.96
CA ASN A 159 -6.84 0.08 17.18
C ASN A 159 -5.60 -0.61 16.59
N ASP A 160 -5.52 -1.94 16.68
CA ASP A 160 -4.41 -2.74 16.18
C ASP A 160 -4.81 -3.60 14.99
N LEU A 161 -3.82 -3.95 14.17
CA LEU A 161 -3.95 -4.89 13.06
C LEU A 161 -2.99 -6.06 13.24
N PHE A 162 -3.46 -7.26 12.88
CA PHE A 162 -2.60 -8.41 12.69
C PHE A 162 -2.33 -8.59 11.20
N VAL A 163 -1.07 -8.49 10.80
CA VAL A 163 -0.68 -8.48 9.40
C VAL A 163 0.33 -9.59 9.10
N MET A 164 0.25 -10.19 7.91
CA MET A 164 1.17 -11.24 7.47
C MET A 164 1.68 -10.98 6.06
N GLY A 165 2.87 -11.49 5.76
CA GLY A 165 3.35 -11.55 4.39
C GLY A 165 2.69 -12.68 3.61
N ASP A 166 2.49 -12.49 2.32
CA ASP A 166 1.93 -13.52 1.44
C ASP A 166 2.91 -14.69 1.23
N ASN A 167 4.23 -14.43 1.27
CA ASN A 167 5.28 -15.44 1.35
C ASN A 167 5.44 -15.90 2.80
N ARG A 168 4.57 -16.80 3.22
CA ARG A 168 4.36 -17.21 4.61
C ARG A 168 5.62 -17.66 5.34
N ASP A 169 6.44 -18.46 4.68
CA ASP A 169 7.62 -19.07 5.31
C ASP A 169 8.81 -18.11 5.34
N GLU A 170 8.82 -17.08 4.51
CA GLU A 170 9.91 -16.10 4.38
C GLU A 170 9.47 -14.68 4.77
N SER A 171 8.47 -14.56 5.62
CA SER A 171 8.01 -13.26 6.11
C SER A 171 8.24 -13.11 7.60
N TYR A 172 8.91 -12.03 7.98
CA TYR A 172 8.99 -11.56 9.35
C TYR A 172 7.86 -10.53 9.56
N ASP A 173 6.78 -10.98 10.24
CA ASP A 173 5.52 -10.25 10.34
C ASP A 173 4.91 -10.36 11.75
N SER A 174 3.63 -10.05 11.89
CA SER A 174 2.91 -10.01 13.17
C SER A 174 2.99 -11.30 13.98
N ARG A 175 3.26 -12.43 13.36
CA ARG A 175 3.52 -13.68 14.08
C ARG A 175 4.71 -13.58 15.04
N PHE A 176 5.67 -12.70 14.76
CA PHE A 176 6.92 -12.53 15.52
C PHE A 176 6.91 -11.29 16.41
N TRP A 177 6.36 -10.17 15.93
CA TRP A 177 6.38 -8.90 16.65
C TRP A 177 4.99 -8.39 17.06
N LYS A 178 3.94 -9.17 16.87
CA LYS A 178 2.53 -8.99 17.28
C LYS A 178 1.77 -8.00 16.38
N PHE A 179 1.48 -6.80 16.82
CA PHE A 179 0.48 -5.93 16.19
C PHE A 179 1.08 -4.67 15.58
N VAL A 180 0.33 -4.08 14.63
CA VAL A 180 0.57 -2.75 14.07
C VAL A 180 -0.52 -1.82 14.57
N ASP A 181 -0.16 -0.73 15.21
CA ASP A 181 -1.10 0.33 15.54
C ASP A 181 -1.61 0.99 14.24
N MET A 182 -2.92 1.20 14.12
CA MET A 182 -3.51 1.88 12.96
C MET A 182 -2.96 3.30 12.76
N ASN A 183 -2.46 3.93 13.83
CA ASN A 183 -1.81 5.23 13.73
C ASN A 183 -0.49 5.18 12.95
N ASP A 184 0.15 4.01 12.87
CA ASP A 184 1.42 3.82 12.15
C ASP A 184 1.22 3.53 10.65
N LEU A 185 -0.03 3.42 10.19
CA LEU A 185 -0.32 3.20 8.78
C LEU A 185 0.11 4.40 7.92
N ARG A 186 0.77 4.10 6.81
CA ARG A 186 1.10 5.04 5.74
C ARG A 186 0.02 5.10 4.66
N GLY A 187 -0.71 3.99 4.48
CA GLY A 187 -1.82 3.87 3.54
C GLY A 187 -1.96 2.48 2.94
N GLU A 188 -2.85 2.35 1.99
CA GLU A 188 -3.17 1.11 1.27
C GLU A 188 -2.47 1.10 -0.10
N ALA A 189 -1.74 0.01 -0.39
CA ALA A 189 -1.16 -0.22 -1.70
C ALA A 189 -2.25 -0.67 -2.67
N PHE A 190 -2.36 -0.03 -3.83
CA PHE A 190 -3.49 -0.30 -4.74
C PHE A 190 -3.10 -0.66 -6.17
N ILE A 191 -1.89 -0.33 -6.63
CA ILE A 191 -1.45 -0.60 -8.01
C ILE A 191 0.07 -0.72 -8.11
N ILE A 192 0.54 -1.62 -9.00
CA ILE A 192 1.92 -1.67 -9.46
C ILE A 192 2.02 -0.78 -10.69
N TYR A 193 2.76 0.34 -10.60
CA TYR A 193 2.90 1.25 -11.73
C TYR A 193 4.14 1.00 -12.58
N TRP A 194 5.16 0.33 -11.99
CA TRP A 194 6.38 -0.04 -12.67
C TRP A 194 6.95 -1.33 -12.07
N SER A 195 7.60 -2.16 -12.89
CA SER A 195 8.24 -3.39 -12.44
C SER A 195 9.44 -3.73 -13.30
N TRP A 196 10.57 -3.97 -12.65
CA TRP A 196 11.75 -4.49 -13.33
C TRP A 196 12.38 -5.65 -12.55
N ASN A 197 13.11 -6.49 -13.28
CA ASN A 197 13.82 -7.59 -12.69
C ASN A 197 15.11 -7.07 -12.00
N SER A 198 15.08 -6.98 -10.67
CA SER A 198 16.21 -6.51 -9.87
C SER A 198 16.91 -7.64 -9.10
N ASP A 199 16.40 -8.88 -9.18
CA ASP A 199 16.84 -9.96 -8.29
C ASP A 199 18.07 -10.69 -8.81
N GLY A 200 18.52 -10.38 -10.04
CA GLY A 200 19.61 -11.13 -10.70
C GLY A 200 19.26 -12.60 -11.02
N GLU A 201 18.12 -13.08 -10.56
CA GLU A 201 17.52 -14.31 -11.05
C GLU A 201 17.10 -14.05 -12.49
N LEU A 202 17.82 -14.61 -13.43
CA LEU A 202 17.36 -14.75 -14.80
C LEU A 202 15.99 -15.40 -14.73
N SER A 203 14.94 -14.59 -14.93
CA SER A 203 13.58 -15.10 -14.94
C SER A 203 13.52 -16.26 -15.92
N VAL A 204 12.85 -17.30 -15.48
CA VAL A 204 12.73 -18.60 -16.14
C VAL A 204 12.11 -18.52 -17.55
N SER A 205 11.68 -17.33 -17.97
CA SER A 205 11.14 -17.07 -19.30
C SER A 205 12.11 -16.22 -20.15
N PRO A 206 12.54 -16.69 -21.32
CA PRO A 206 13.34 -15.91 -22.27
C PRO A 206 12.65 -14.65 -22.78
N THR A 207 11.36 -14.47 -22.51
CA THR A 207 10.53 -13.33 -22.90
C THR A 207 10.46 -12.22 -21.84
N ASP A 208 10.88 -12.48 -20.60
CA ASP A 208 10.91 -11.50 -19.52
C ASP A 208 12.20 -10.72 -19.61
N GLY A 209 12.19 -9.65 -20.39
CA GLY A 209 13.26 -8.67 -20.44
C GLY A 209 13.51 -8.00 -19.08
N PHE A 210 14.39 -7.01 -19.07
CA PHE A 210 14.74 -6.21 -17.88
C PHE A 210 13.48 -5.59 -17.21
N VAL A 211 12.41 -5.30 -17.98
CA VAL A 211 11.15 -4.72 -17.52
C VAL A 211 10.04 -5.79 -17.58
N ARG A 212 9.33 -5.99 -16.47
CA ARG A 212 8.19 -6.91 -16.35
C ARG A 212 6.88 -6.21 -16.72
N TRP A 213 6.63 -6.08 -18.03
CA TRP A 213 5.47 -5.35 -18.58
C TRP A 213 4.12 -5.90 -18.13
N ASN A 214 4.01 -7.22 -17.94
CA ASN A 214 2.82 -7.92 -17.51
C ASN A 214 2.37 -7.60 -16.09
N ARG A 215 3.23 -6.92 -15.31
CA ARG A 215 2.92 -6.50 -13.93
C ARG A 215 2.47 -5.05 -13.84
N MET A 216 2.73 -4.26 -14.87
CA MET A 216 2.33 -2.86 -14.88
C MET A 216 0.81 -2.70 -14.99
N GLY A 217 0.24 -1.82 -14.18
CA GLY A 217 -1.22 -1.62 -14.10
C GLY A 217 -1.95 -2.69 -13.30
N LYS A 218 -1.24 -3.67 -12.70
CA LYS A 218 -1.87 -4.69 -11.86
C LYS A 218 -2.41 -4.03 -10.59
N ILE A 219 -3.72 -4.14 -10.40
CA ILE A 219 -4.41 -3.69 -9.19
C ILE A 219 -4.14 -4.71 -8.08
N LEU A 220 -3.91 -4.22 -6.88
CA LEU A 220 -3.66 -4.99 -5.68
C LEU A 220 -4.96 -5.09 -4.88
N ASN A 221 -5.39 -6.33 -4.62
CA ASN A 221 -6.58 -6.64 -3.82
C ASN A 221 -6.21 -7.65 -2.74
#